data_06542cd3bc284ea24e3b63a443c1e627
#
_entry.id   06542cd3bc284ea24e3b63a443c1e627
#
_cell.length_a   1.000
_cell.length_b   1.000
_cell.length_c   1.000
_cell.angle_alpha   90.00
_cell.angle_beta   90.00
_cell.angle_gamma   90.00
#
_symmetry.space_group_name_H-M   'P 1'
#
loop_
_entity.id
_entity.type
_entity.pdbx_description
1 polymer ?
#
loop_
_entity_poly.entity_id
_entity_poly.type
_entity_poly.pdbx_seq_one_letter_code
_entity_poly.pdbx_strand_id
1 'polypeptide(L)'
;MKKLAIAVYYLLIKNLPNSKYIKQFNIIRVLYVSKVLKIMAFDKLSIFEDGIYISNCSQLKIGKACQINEGVFIQGATIGDYVMIAPNVSILNESHTFQRTDIPMALQPVTPKSNPIIDDDVWIGRNAIILPGVHIGKGTIIGAGAVVTKDIPPYSVAVGVPAKVIRNRF
;
A
#
# COMPACT_ATOMS: atom_id res chain seq x y z
N MET A 1 12.94 -17.23 -11.88
CA MET A 1 11.97 -17.57 -10.82
C MET A 1 11.06 -16.40 -10.43
N LYS A 2 11.56 -15.19 -10.09
CA LYS A 2 10.68 -14.06 -9.69
C LYS A 2 9.63 -13.66 -10.73
N LYS A 3 9.99 -13.60 -12.02
CA LYS A 3 9.04 -13.23 -13.10
C LYS A 3 7.86 -14.23 -13.22
N LEU A 4 8.14 -15.53 -13.12
CA LEU A 4 7.09 -16.55 -13.14
C LEU A 4 6.17 -16.44 -11.91
N ALA A 5 6.73 -16.24 -10.72
CA ALA A 5 5.94 -16.06 -9.52
C ALA A 5 5.01 -14.83 -9.62
N ILE A 6 5.48 -13.71 -10.17
CA ILE A 6 4.64 -12.54 -10.42
C ILE A 6 3.55 -12.85 -11.46
N ALA A 7 3.86 -13.56 -12.54
CA ALA A 7 2.86 -13.96 -13.53
C ALA A 7 1.75 -14.84 -12.91
N VAL A 8 2.12 -15.84 -12.10
CA VAL A 8 1.16 -16.68 -11.36
C VAL A 8 0.31 -15.84 -10.40
N TYR A 9 0.91 -14.86 -9.71
CA TYR A 9 0.17 -13.94 -8.86
C TYR A 9 -0.93 -13.22 -9.64
N TYR A 10 -0.60 -12.61 -10.79
CA TYR A 10 -1.56 -11.83 -11.59
C TYR A 10 -2.61 -12.69 -12.31
N LEU A 11 -2.23 -13.88 -12.76
CA LEU A 11 -3.16 -14.76 -13.49
C LEU A 11 -4.11 -15.52 -12.57
N LEU A 12 -3.65 -15.93 -11.40
CA LEU A 12 -4.38 -16.83 -10.52
C LEU A 12 -4.63 -16.22 -9.12
N ILE A 13 -3.58 -15.95 -8.36
CA ILE A 13 -3.67 -15.69 -6.91
C ILE A 13 -4.46 -14.41 -6.59
N LYS A 14 -4.20 -13.33 -7.33
CA LYS A 14 -4.88 -12.05 -7.20
C LYS A 14 -6.39 -12.15 -7.46
N ASN A 15 -6.80 -13.09 -8.34
CA ASN A 15 -8.17 -13.23 -8.80
C ASN A 15 -8.98 -14.29 -8.03
N LEU A 16 -8.39 -14.93 -7.01
CA LEU A 16 -9.13 -15.82 -6.13
C LEU A 16 -10.24 -15.01 -5.41
N PRO A 17 -11.43 -15.60 -5.20
CA PRO A 17 -12.55 -14.91 -4.54
C PRO A 17 -12.18 -14.31 -3.20
N ASN A 18 -12.86 -13.21 -2.84
CA ASN A 18 -12.69 -12.53 -1.57
C ASN A 18 -12.94 -13.46 -0.38
N SER A 19 -12.22 -13.29 0.71
CA SER A 19 -12.31 -14.13 1.91
C SER A 19 -13.66 -14.02 2.64
N LYS A 20 -14.43 -12.97 2.36
CA LYS A 20 -15.83 -12.86 2.82
C LYS A 20 -16.70 -14.02 2.33
N TYR A 21 -16.38 -14.58 1.17
CA TYR A 21 -17.10 -15.73 0.60
C TYR A 21 -16.44 -17.05 0.99
N ILE A 22 -15.09 -17.14 0.87
CA ILE A 22 -14.33 -18.37 1.12
C ILE A 22 -13.03 -18.01 1.85
N LYS A 23 -12.99 -18.19 3.17
CA LYS A 23 -11.86 -17.83 4.05
C LYS A 23 -10.52 -18.46 3.64
N GLN A 24 -10.56 -19.67 3.07
CA GLN A 24 -9.37 -20.40 2.62
C GLN A 24 -8.56 -19.61 1.56
N PHE A 25 -9.19 -18.79 0.76
CA PHE A 25 -8.50 -18.01 -0.26
C PHE A 25 -7.60 -16.92 0.34
N ASN A 26 -7.95 -16.34 1.50
CA ASN A 26 -7.03 -15.49 2.21
C ASN A 26 -5.75 -16.23 2.62
N ILE A 27 -5.89 -17.44 3.17
CA ILE A 27 -4.74 -18.26 3.59
C ILE A 27 -3.80 -18.50 2.39
N ILE A 28 -4.36 -18.86 1.23
CA ILE A 28 -3.57 -19.09 0.00
C ILE A 28 -2.84 -17.81 -0.40
N ARG A 29 -3.52 -16.66 -0.42
CA ARG A 29 -2.89 -15.36 -0.77
C ARG A 29 -1.79 -15.00 0.22
N VAL A 30 -2.05 -15.05 1.52
CA VAL A 30 -1.05 -14.73 2.57
C VAL A 30 0.16 -15.66 2.46
N LEU A 31 -0.03 -16.96 2.27
CA LEU A 31 1.08 -17.90 2.05
C LEU A 31 1.86 -17.54 0.78
N TYR A 32 1.16 -17.22 -0.31
CA TYR A 32 1.82 -16.88 -1.57
C TYR A 32 2.67 -15.62 -1.47
N VAL A 33 2.11 -14.52 -0.95
CA VAL A 33 2.85 -13.25 -0.82
C VAL A 33 3.99 -13.33 0.20
N SER A 34 3.87 -14.19 1.22
CA SER A 34 4.89 -14.36 2.25
C SER A 34 6.00 -15.33 1.85
N LYS A 35 5.67 -16.50 1.30
CA LYS A 35 6.64 -17.58 1.04
C LYS A 35 7.18 -17.57 -0.37
N VAL A 36 6.36 -17.19 -1.36
CA VAL A 36 6.76 -17.18 -2.77
C VAL A 36 7.26 -15.81 -3.20
N LEU A 37 6.46 -14.75 -3.03
CA LEU A 37 6.88 -13.38 -3.39
C LEU A 37 7.83 -12.77 -2.36
N LYS A 38 7.77 -13.20 -1.10
CA LYS A 38 8.61 -12.72 0.02
C LYS A 38 8.51 -11.21 0.25
N ILE A 39 7.31 -10.67 0.11
CA ILE A 39 7.04 -9.23 0.29
C ILE A 39 6.33 -8.91 1.61
N MET A 40 5.84 -9.94 2.32
CA MET A 40 5.10 -9.81 3.57
C MET A 40 5.62 -10.80 4.61
N ALA A 41 5.73 -10.36 5.86
CA ALA A 41 5.98 -11.29 6.97
C ALA A 41 4.74 -12.19 7.18
N PHE A 42 4.98 -13.51 7.33
CA PHE A 42 3.88 -14.44 7.55
C PHE A 42 3.29 -14.28 8.95
N ASP A 43 1.98 -14.11 9.03
CA ASP A 43 1.23 -14.13 10.28
C ASP A 43 -0.19 -14.65 10.03
N LYS A 44 -0.77 -15.40 10.99
CA LYS A 44 -2.13 -15.96 10.87
C LYS A 44 -3.23 -14.90 10.94
N LEU A 45 -2.95 -13.74 11.54
CA LEU A 45 -3.88 -12.61 11.63
C LEU A 45 -3.88 -11.76 10.36
N SER A 46 -2.90 -11.98 9.45
CA SER A 46 -2.81 -11.21 8.23
C SER A 46 -3.97 -11.49 7.28
N ILE A 47 -4.46 -10.40 6.68
CA ILE A 47 -5.44 -10.43 5.60
C ILE A 47 -4.79 -9.83 4.36
N PHE A 48 -4.93 -10.53 3.23
CA PHE A 48 -4.47 -10.05 1.93
C PHE A 48 -5.55 -10.40 0.90
N GLU A 49 -6.39 -9.42 0.57
CA GLU A 49 -7.60 -9.66 -0.24
C GLU A 49 -7.33 -9.70 -1.74
N ASP A 50 -8.38 -9.87 -2.50
CA ASP A 50 -8.34 -9.96 -3.96
C ASP A 50 -8.08 -8.60 -4.62
N GLY A 51 -7.76 -8.63 -5.91
CA GLY A 51 -7.63 -7.40 -6.70
C GLY A 51 -6.41 -6.52 -6.37
N ILE A 52 -5.58 -6.87 -5.40
CA ILE A 52 -4.44 -6.03 -5.01
C ILE A 52 -3.41 -5.98 -6.14
N TYR A 53 -3.03 -4.75 -6.53
CA TYR A 53 -1.99 -4.50 -7.52
C TYR A 53 -0.64 -4.23 -6.84
N ILE A 54 0.42 -4.92 -7.29
CA ILE A 54 1.80 -4.77 -6.81
C ILE A 54 2.69 -4.46 -8.00
N SER A 55 3.17 -3.23 -8.13
CA SER A 55 4.02 -2.83 -9.27
C SER A 55 5.38 -3.53 -9.23
N ASN A 56 6.05 -3.50 -8.08
CA ASN A 56 7.39 -4.07 -7.94
C ASN A 56 7.61 -4.71 -6.56
N CYS A 57 7.69 -6.03 -6.54
CA CYS A 57 7.94 -6.80 -5.31
C CYS A 57 9.27 -6.45 -4.62
N SER A 58 10.30 -5.95 -5.34
CA SER A 58 11.57 -5.58 -4.72
C SER A 58 11.51 -4.26 -3.93
N GLN A 59 10.48 -3.46 -4.19
CA GLN A 59 10.25 -2.16 -3.55
C GLN A 59 9.16 -2.23 -2.46
N LEU A 60 8.66 -3.44 -2.14
CA LEU A 60 7.57 -3.62 -1.18
C LEU A 60 8.01 -4.53 -0.04
N LYS A 61 7.84 -4.03 1.18
CA LYS A 61 7.99 -4.79 2.43
C LYS A 61 6.77 -4.55 3.31
N ILE A 62 6.16 -5.61 3.80
CA ILE A 62 4.97 -5.56 4.65
C ILE A 62 5.25 -6.39 5.91
N GLY A 63 4.97 -5.81 7.06
CA GLY A 63 5.10 -6.44 8.36
C GLY A 63 4.09 -7.58 8.59
N LYS A 64 3.98 -8.02 9.83
CA LYS A 64 3.06 -9.08 10.28
C LYS A 64 1.71 -8.51 10.71
N ALA A 65 0.69 -9.36 10.76
CA ALA A 65 -0.66 -9.05 11.23
C ALA A 65 -1.31 -7.86 10.50
N CYS A 66 -0.89 -7.57 9.26
CA CYS A 66 -1.46 -6.52 8.43
C CYS A 66 -2.75 -6.97 7.75
N GLN A 67 -3.68 -6.03 7.57
CA GLN A 67 -4.94 -6.25 6.85
C GLN A 67 -4.96 -5.37 5.60
N ILE A 68 -4.75 -5.96 4.43
CA ILE A 68 -4.76 -5.26 3.14
C ILE A 68 -5.99 -5.71 2.37
N ASN A 69 -6.92 -4.79 2.19
CA ASN A 69 -8.22 -5.06 1.59
C ASN A 69 -8.19 -4.97 0.06
N GLU A 70 -9.34 -5.32 -0.54
CA GLU A 70 -9.51 -5.45 -1.99
C GLU A 70 -9.18 -4.16 -2.77
N GLY A 71 -8.63 -4.33 -3.97
CA GLY A 71 -8.39 -3.23 -4.91
C GLY A 71 -7.28 -2.26 -4.53
N VAL A 72 -6.50 -2.55 -3.49
CA VAL A 72 -5.35 -1.71 -3.09
C VAL A 72 -4.28 -1.72 -4.18
N PHE A 73 -3.76 -0.53 -4.50
CA PHE A 73 -2.69 -0.32 -5.48
C PHE A 73 -1.39 0.08 -4.77
N ILE A 74 -0.31 -0.70 -4.93
CA ILE A 74 0.98 -0.43 -4.29
C ILE A 74 2.10 -0.45 -5.33
N GLN A 75 2.72 0.70 -5.58
CA GLN A 75 3.93 0.77 -6.41
C GLN A 75 5.16 0.30 -5.62
N GLY A 76 5.29 0.74 -4.38
CA GLY A 76 6.34 0.35 -3.44
C GLY A 76 6.13 1.04 -2.11
N ALA A 77 6.52 0.40 -1.01
CA ALA A 77 6.40 0.94 0.36
C ALA A 77 7.18 0.07 1.35
N THR A 78 7.48 0.67 2.50
CA THR A 78 7.82 -0.07 3.72
C THR A 78 6.65 0.08 4.69
N ILE A 79 5.99 -1.02 5.01
CA ILE A 79 4.78 -1.07 5.85
C ILE A 79 5.13 -1.87 7.10
N GLY A 80 4.89 -1.31 8.27
CA GLY A 80 5.12 -1.89 9.58
C GLY A 80 4.14 -3.02 9.93
N ASP A 81 4.10 -3.36 11.20
CA ASP A 81 3.22 -4.38 11.76
C ASP A 81 1.83 -3.82 12.09
N TYR A 82 0.79 -4.67 12.05
CA TYR A 82 -0.60 -4.33 12.45
C TYR A 82 -1.23 -3.19 11.64
N VAL A 83 -0.77 -2.93 10.42
CA VAL A 83 -1.32 -1.88 9.55
C VAL A 83 -2.62 -2.34 8.91
N MET A 84 -3.63 -1.49 8.95
CA MET A 84 -4.91 -1.71 8.27
C MET A 84 -5.04 -0.79 7.07
N ILE A 85 -5.19 -1.36 5.87
CA ILE A 85 -5.37 -0.63 4.62
C ILE A 85 -6.74 -0.98 4.04
N ALA A 86 -7.62 0.01 4.04
CA ALA A 86 -8.98 -0.15 3.52
C ALA A 86 -9.00 -0.30 1.99
N PRO A 87 -10.12 -0.72 1.40
CA PRO A 87 -10.24 -0.92 -0.04
C PRO A 87 -9.88 0.31 -0.90
N ASN A 88 -9.30 0.04 -2.07
CA ASN A 88 -8.98 1.04 -3.12
C ASN A 88 -7.98 2.13 -2.68
N VAL A 89 -7.18 1.90 -1.65
CA VAL A 89 -6.07 2.78 -1.28
C VAL A 89 -4.99 2.70 -2.35
N SER A 90 -4.39 3.85 -2.70
CA SER A 90 -3.25 3.94 -3.61
C SER A 90 -2.00 4.39 -2.87
N ILE A 91 -0.91 3.61 -2.96
CA ILE A 91 0.39 3.93 -2.38
C ILE A 91 1.39 4.05 -3.52
N LEU A 92 1.87 5.27 -3.74
CA LEU A 92 2.71 5.65 -4.88
C LEU A 92 4.15 5.84 -4.40
N ASN A 93 5.13 5.49 -5.24
CA ASN A 93 6.54 5.71 -4.93
C ASN A 93 7.30 6.47 -6.02
N GLU A 94 6.62 6.84 -7.09
CA GLU A 94 7.16 7.65 -8.19
C GLU A 94 6.06 8.46 -8.87
N SER A 95 6.44 9.51 -9.59
CA SER A 95 5.57 10.37 -10.38
C SER A 95 6.27 10.76 -11.68
N HIS A 96 5.61 11.49 -12.55
CA HIS A 96 6.24 12.10 -13.72
C HIS A 96 6.86 13.46 -13.37
N THR A 97 7.99 13.80 -14.02
CA THR A 97 8.50 15.17 -14.01
C THR A 97 7.70 16.00 -15.00
N PHE A 98 7.55 17.29 -14.70
CA PHE A 98 6.73 18.21 -15.51
C PHE A 98 7.31 19.63 -15.57
N GLN A 99 8.53 19.85 -15.08
CA GLN A 99 9.13 21.18 -14.97
C GLN A 99 9.54 21.77 -16.32
N ARG A 100 9.90 20.93 -17.27
CA ARG A 100 10.25 21.39 -18.62
C ARG A 100 8.99 21.69 -19.41
N THR A 101 8.95 22.88 -20.02
CA THR A 101 7.83 23.33 -20.87
C THR A 101 8.14 23.26 -22.36
N ASP A 102 9.41 23.00 -22.72
CA ASP A 102 9.92 22.88 -24.10
C ASP A 102 9.71 21.47 -24.70
N ILE A 103 9.39 20.48 -23.89
CA ILE A 103 9.04 19.14 -24.34
C ILE A 103 7.79 18.62 -23.64
N PRO A 104 6.96 17.78 -24.30
CA PRO A 104 5.80 17.15 -23.68
C PRO A 104 6.14 16.38 -22.40
N MET A 105 5.26 16.41 -21.40
CA MET A 105 5.45 15.69 -20.14
C MET A 105 5.67 14.18 -20.33
N ALA A 106 5.00 13.58 -21.33
CA ALA A 106 5.15 12.16 -21.66
C ALA A 106 6.57 11.76 -22.12
N LEU A 107 7.38 12.75 -22.56
CA LEU A 107 8.78 12.54 -22.96
C LEU A 107 9.77 12.91 -21.87
N GLN A 108 9.29 13.44 -20.74
CA GLN A 108 10.12 13.72 -19.58
C GLN A 108 10.30 12.44 -18.73
N PRO A 109 11.43 12.31 -18.00
CA PRO A 109 11.65 11.13 -17.16
C PRO A 109 10.66 11.06 -16.00
N VAL A 110 10.49 9.88 -15.42
CA VAL A 110 9.83 9.73 -14.12
C VAL A 110 10.75 10.21 -13.00
N THR A 111 10.16 10.56 -11.85
CA THR A 111 10.95 10.94 -10.67
C THR A 111 11.72 9.72 -10.13
N PRO A 112 12.83 9.94 -9.41
CA PRO A 112 13.45 8.86 -8.63
C PRO A 112 12.43 8.22 -7.67
N LYS A 113 12.53 6.90 -7.52
CA LYS A 113 11.64 6.17 -6.60
C LYS A 113 11.89 6.56 -5.16
N SER A 114 10.83 6.93 -4.46
CA SER A 114 10.83 7.27 -3.03
C SER A 114 9.70 6.52 -2.35
N ASN A 115 10.02 5.41 -1.71
CA ASN A 115 9.02 4.56 -1.06
C ASN A 115 8.42 5.26 0.15
N PRO A 116 7.09 5.35 0.27
CA PRO A 116 6.46 5.73 1.52
C PRO A 116 6.83 4.78 2.66
N ILE A 117 6.93 5.33 3.85
CA ILE A 117 7.13 4.60 5.09
C ILE A 117 5.85 4.70 5.91
N ILE A 118 5.28 3.57 6.26
CA ILE A 118 4.06 3.47 7.06
C ILE A 118 4.44 2.66 8.30
N ASP A 119 4.45 3.33 9.45
CA ASP A 119 4.83 2.71 10.71
C ASP A 119 3.76 1.72 11.22
N ASP A 120 4.00 1.10 12.38
CA ASP A 120 3.09 0.13 12.99
C ASP A 120 1.76 0.75 13.41
N ASP A 121 0.70 -0.07 13.47
CA ASP A 121 -0.62 0.30 13.99
C ASP A 121 -1.28 1.49 13.24
N VAL A 122 -0.97 1.68 11.96
CA VAL A 122 -1.58 2.70 11.11
C VAL A 122 -2.87 2.18 10.48
N TRP A 123 -3.90 3.02 10.46
CA TRP A 123 -5.12 2.76 9.70
C TRP A 123 -5.28 3.75 8.56
N ILE A 124 -5.35 3.24 7.33
CA ILE A 124 -5.56 4.02 6.11
C ILE A 124 -6.98 3.77 5.60
N GLY A 125 -7.78 4.82 5.60
CA GLY A 125 -9.18 4.80 5.17
C GLY A 125 -9.35 4.59 3.66
N ARG A 126 -10.53 4.13 3.25
CA ARG A 126 -10.90 3.80 1.86
C ARG A 126 -10.58 4.95 0.90
N ASN A 127 -10.09 4.62 -0.30
CA ASN A 127 -9.78 5.56 -1.38
C ASN A 127 -8.72 6.63 -1.02
N ALA A 128 -7.98 6.48 0.07
CA ALA A 128 -6.88 7.39 0.37
C ALA A 128 -5.73 7.20 -0.61
N ILE A 129 -4.97 8.27 -0.87
CA ILE A 129 -3.79 8.28 -1.74
C ILE A 129 -2.59 8.72 -0.92
N ILE A 130 -1.54 7.90 -0.90
CA ILE A 130 -0.28 8.20 -0.24
C ILE A 130 0.75 8.53 -1.31
N LEU A 131 1.31 9.75 -1.29
CA LEU A 131 2.27 10.22 -2.28
C LEU A 131 3.69 9.70 -1.99
N PRO A 132 4.59 9.73 -3.01
CA PRO A 132 5.96 9.26 -2.87
C PRO A 132 6.71 9.91 -1.71
N GLY A 133 7.49 9.11 -0.97
CA GLY A 133 8.38 9.57 0.08
C GLY A 133 7.75 10.00 1.39
N VAL A 134 6.42 9.93 1.51
CA VAL A 134 5.71 10.30 2.75
C VAL A 134 6.01 9.31 3.86
N HIS A 135 6.21 9.80 5.08
CA HIS A 135 6.28 9.02 6.31
C HIS A 135 4.99 9.20 7.14
N ILE A 136 4.31 8.10 7.42
CA ILE A 136 3.13 8.07 8.31
C ILE A 136 3.53 7.43 9.62
N GLY A 137 3.55 8.23 10.68
CA GLY A 137 3.99 7.80 12.00
C GLY A 137 3.04 6.80 12.66
N LYS A 138 3.59 6.03 13.60
CA LYS A 138 2.92 4.96 14.35
C LYS A 138 1.57 5.39 14.93
N GLY A 139 0.59 4.50 14.88
CA GLY A 139 -0.73 4.69 15.49
C GLY A 139 -1.60 5.75 14.80
N THR A 140 -1.22 6.23 13.62
CA THR A 140 -1.94 7.26 12.87
C THR A 140 -3.16 6.73 12.14
N ILE A 141 -4.18 7.56 12.02
CA ILE A 141 -5.37 7.30 11.21
C ILE A 141 -5.41 8.28 10.04
N ILE A 142 -5.45 7.76 8.83
CA ILE A 142 -5.71 8.51 7.59
C ILE A 142 -7.17 8.32 7.22
N GLY A 143 -7.91 9.42 7.12
CA GLY A 143 -9.33 9.39 6.77
C GLY A 143 -9.59 8.94 5.34
N ALA A 144 -10.80 8.45 5.09
CA ALA A 144 -11.21 8.02 3.75
C ALA A 144 -11.14 9.17 2.75
N GLY A 145 -10.66 8.89 1.52
CA GLY A 145 -10.50 9.89 0.46
C GLY A 145 -9.40 10.91 0.67
N ALA A 146 -8.59 10.80 1.72
CA ALA A 146 -7.50 11.74 1.98
C ALA A 146 -6.35 11.57 0.97
N VAL A 147 -5.69 12.69 0.62
CA VAL A 147 -4.46 12.69 -0.19
C VAL A 147 -3.30 13.15 0.69
N VAL A 148 -2.46 12.21 1.09
CA VAL A 148 -1.32 12.47 1.97
C VAL A 148 -0.13 12.90 1.13
N THR A 149 0.21 14.19 1.26
CA THR A 149 1.26 14.85 0.47
C THR A 149 2.51 15.19 1.28
N LYS A 150 2.45 15.05 2.62
CA LYS A 150 3.51 15.35 3.58
C LYS A 150 3.49 14.34 4.72
N ASP A 151 4.56 14.26 5.46
CA ASP A 151 4.68 13.42 6.64
C ASP A 151 3.58 13.71 7.67
N ILE A 152 3.09 12.66 8.30
CA ILE A 152 2.06 12.73 9.33
C ILE A 152 2.67 12.23 10.66
N PRO A 153 2.62 13.06 11.72
CA PRO A 153 3.16 12.68 13.04
C PRO A 153 2.46 11.44 13.63
N PRO A 154 3.14 10.69 14.52
CA PRO A 154 2.53 9.56 15.21
C PRO A 154 1.24 9.94 15.95
N TYR A 155 0.35 8.96 16.08
CA TYR A 155 -0.92 9.07 16.83
C TYR A 155 -1.83 10.22 16.39
N SER A 156 -1.72 10.63 15.14
CA SER A 156 -2.53 11.70 14.55
C SER A 156 -3.75 11.13 13.82
N VAL A 157 -4.79 11.96 13.70
CA VAL A 157 -5.91 11.75 12.76
C VAL A 157 -5.80 12.81 11.68
N ALA A 158 -5.52 12.38 10.44
CA ALA A 158 -5.34 13.26 9.28
C ALA A 158 -6.40 12.99 8.21
N VAL A 159 -7.02 14.05 7.69
CA VAL A 159 -8.10 13.96 6.70
C VAL A 159 -7.98 15.06 5.63
N GLY A 160 -8.64 14.86 4.50
CA GLY A 160 -8.81 15.89 3.47
C GLY A 160 -7.82 15.84 2.31
N VAL A 161 -7.94 16.79 1.39
CA VAL A 161 -7.12 16.95 0.17
C VAL A 161 -6.62 18.39 0.09
N PRO A 162 -5.33 18.64 0.37
CA PRO A 162 -4.34 17.73 0.95
C PRO A 162 -4.68 17.36 2.39
N ALA A 163 -4.21 16.20 2.83
CA ALA A 163 -4.45 15.71 4.20
C ALA A 163 -3.81 16.63 5.24
N LYS A 164 -4.58 16.97 6.28
CA LYS A 164 -4.14 17.77 7.43
C LYS A 164 -4.49 17.05 8.73
N VAL A 165 -3.60 17.13 9.71
CA VAL A 165 -3.88 16.67 11.06
C VAL A 165 -4.98 17.54 11.66
N ILE A 166 -6.08 16.91 12.09
CA ILE A 166 -7.22 17.58 12.71
C ILE A 166 -7.29 17.38 14.22
N ARG A 167 -6.68 16.31 14.74
CA ARG A 167 -6.57 16.01 16.15
C ARG A 167 -5.56 14.88 16.40
N ASN A 168 -5.21 14.66 17.63
CA ASN A 168 -4.52 13.46 18.09
C ASN A 168 -5.54 12.31 18.29
N ARG A 169 -5.04 11.07 18.33
CA ARG A 169 -5.84 9.86 18.54
C ARG A 169 -6.35 9.72 19.99
N PHE A 170 -5.70 10.38 20.92
CA PHE A 170 -6.02 10.39 22.36
C PHE A 170 -6.26 11.81 22.86
#